data_a6e009eb92631504d848b8e84154368d
#
_entry.id   a6e009eb92631504d848b8e84154368d
#
_cell.length_a   1.000
_cell.length_b   1.000
_cell.length_c   1.000
_cell.angle_alpha   90.00
_cell.angle_beta   90.00
_cell.angle_gamma   90.00
#
_symmetry.space_group_name_H-M   'P 1'
#
loop_
_entity.id
_entity.type
_entity.pdbx_description
1 polymer ?
#
loop_
_entity_poly.entity_id
_entity_poly.type
_entity_poly.pdbx_seq_one_letter_code
_entity_poly.pdbx_strand_id
1 'polypeptide(L)'
;MTANGWFQILLFFALIFLVTKPFGIFMARVFSREKTFLDFALRPLERLLYRVTTVDENHEMRWTEYAVSMLLFSAVSMLVLYLIQRVQYYLPFNPQKLTGVNPPHLALNTAASFTTNTNWQAYSGETTMSYFTQMAGLAYHNFMSAAVGIALAIALIRGIAGRQMETIGNFWVDLVRCCLWVFLPFCVVGSVVLVSQGVVQNFKPYDMVKLLEPQQIQKVDASGKPVVGADGKPVMDTVSTQTIAQGPVASQEIIKEFGTNGGGFFNANSAHPFENPTPFSNLFEMFAIFAISAGLTYTLGRMTGSQAHGWAVWAAMAVLFLAGVTTAYWAESRGNPLLAGVDQHASALQSGGNMEGKEVRYGIVNSTLWATVTTDTSCGAVNSMHDSYTPLGGMVPLTNIMLSEVVFGGAGSGLYGMIIYVVLAVFIAGLMVGRTPEYLGKKIEAYDVKMAMLVTLVFPLAILALTAVSVVKSYGVSSILNPGPHGFSEILYAFTEGAGNNGSAFGGLSANTLWYNTTIGLGTLIGRFLMIIPMLAIAGNLAKKKYVPPSLGTFPVTTPLFTTLLIGVILIVGALTFFPALSLGPILEHLQMSARKTF
;
A
#
# COMPACT_ATOMS: atom_id res chain seq x y z
N MET A 1 6.95 -15.10 21.82
CA MET A 1 7.67 -13.82 21.55
C MET A 1 9.02 -13.82 22.25
N THR A 2 10.09 -13.36 21.60
CA THR A 2 11.45 -13.39 22.11
C THR A 2 12.00 -11.97 22.34
N ALA A 3 13.03 -11.82 23.19
CA ALA A 3 13.72 -10.53 23.39
C ALA A 3 14.35 -10.01 22.09
N ASN A 4 14.94 -10.91 21.27
CA ASN A 4 15.48 -10.55 19.96
C ASN A 4 14.39 -10.04 19.01
N GLY A 5 13.19 -10.66 19.03
CA GLY A 5 12.07 -10.18 18.22
C GLY A 5 11.63 -8.77 18.58
N TRP A 6 11.52 -8.46 19.85
CA TRP A 6 11.24 -7.11 20.32
C TRP A 6 12.35 -6.12 19.98
N PHE A 7 13.60 -6.54 20.06
CA PHE A 7 14.72 -5.70 19.63
C PHE A 7 14.61 -5.30 18.16
N GLN A 8 14.25 -6.23 17.27
CA GLN A 8 14.07 -5.94 15.84
C GLN A 8 12.92 -4.96 15.59
N ILE A 9 11.77 -5.15 16.25
CA ILE A 9 10.62 -4.23 16.15
C ILE A 9 11.00 -2.83 16.65
N LEU A 10 11.66 -2.75 17.81
CA LEU A 10 12.06 -1.47 18.40
C LEU A 10 13.16 -0.78 17.58
N LEU A 11 14.09 -1.54 17.00
CA LEU A 11 15.10 -1.01 16.09
C LEU A 11 14.45 -0.37 14.86
N PHE A 12 13.54 -1.08 14.22
CA PHE A 12 12.77 -0.55 13.08
C PHE A 12 12.04 0.74 13.48
N PHE A 13 11.30 0.71 14.58
CA PHE A 13 10.55 1.86 15.08
C PHE A 13 11.45 3.07 15.38
N ALA A 14 12.62 2.83 16.00
CA ALA A 14 13.60 3.88 16.26
C ALA A 14 14.15 4.50 14.97
N LEU A 15 14.43 3.69 13.93
CA LEU A 15 14.87 4.21 12.63
C LEU A 15 13.81 5.10 11.98
N ILE A 16 12.54 4.71 12.04
CA ILE A 16 11.43 5.53 11.53
C ILE A 16 11.28 6.83 12.32
N PHE A 17 11.37 6.79 13.65
CA PHE A 17 11.37 7.99 14.47
C PHE A 17 12.52 8.95 14.09
N LEU A 18 13.73 8.43 13.92
CA LEU A 18 14.92 9.22 13.60
C LEU A 18 14.83 9.87 12.21
N VAL A 19 14.28 9.18 11.20
CA VAL A 19 14.16 9.72 9.84
C VAL A 19 13.04 10.74 9.70
N THR A 20 12.01 10.69 10.54
CA THR A 20 10.81 11.54 10.47
C THR A 20 11.15 13.03 10.36
N LYS A 21 11.99 13.53 11.27
CA LYS A 21 12.35 14.96 11.30
C LYS A 21 13.23 15.39 10.12
N PRO A 22 14.40 14.79 9.84
CA PRO A 22 15.25 15.24 8.74
C PRO A 22 14.56 15.12 7.38
N PHE A 23 13.83 14.03 7.13
CA PHE A 23 13.13 13.85 5.88
C PHE A 23 11.93 14.78 5.73
N GLY A 24 11.18 15.02 6.82
CA GLY A 24 10.08 15.99 6.81
C GLY A 24 10.55 17.44 6.62
N ILE A 25 11.71 17.83 7.16
CA ILE A 25 12.33 19.13 6.87
C ILE A 25 12.69 19.23 5.39
N PHE A 26 13.28 18.17 4.83
CA PHE A 26 13.65 18.13 3.43
C PHE A 26 12.42 18.29 2.52
N MET A 27 11.37 17.51 2.73
CA MET A 27 10.13 17.62 1.95
C MET A 27 9.47 19.00 2.10
N ALA A 28 9.40 19.55 3.31
CA ALA A 28 8.87 20.90 3.51
C ALA A 28 9.64 21.94 2.67
N ARG A 29 10.98 21.89 2.64
CA ARG A 29 11.81 22.78 1.80
C ARG A 29 11.54 22.59 0.31
N VAL A 30 11.45 21.35 -0.15
CA VAL A 30 11.15 21.02 -1.55
C VAL A 30 9.84 21.69 -1.98
N PHE A 31 8.76 21.50 -1.20
CA PHE A 31 7.43 22.02 -1.58
C PHE A 31 7.19 23.49 -1.26
N SER A 32 8.01 24.10 -0.40
CA SER A 32 8.06 25.55 -0.20
C SER A 32 9.02 26.26 -1.17
N ARG A 33 9.63 25.52 -2.11
CA ARG A 33 10.63 26.02 -3.08
C ARG A 33 11.84 26.68 -2.42
N GLU A 34 12.16 26.29 -1.19
CA GLU A 34 13.40 26.69 -0.51
C GLU A 34 14.59 25.95 -1.10
N LYS A 35 15.80 26.52 -0.94
CA LYS A 35 17.03 25.89 -1.41
C LYS A 35 17.29 24.56 -0.70
N THR A 36 17.62 23.55 -1.51
CA THR A 36 18.06 22.24 -1.07
C THR A 36 19.47 21.93 -1.57
N PHE A 37 20.13 20.94 -0.99
CA PHE A 37 21.47 20.51 -1.42
C PHE A 37 21.48 19.87 -2.82
N LEU A 38 20.32 19.51 -3.37
CA LEU A 38 20.19 18.89 -4.70
C LEU A 38 19.93 19.91 -5.82
N ASP A 39 19.68 21.18 -5.50
CA ASP A 39 19.27 22.19 -6.49
C ASP A 39 20.31 22.39 -7.61
N PHE A 40 21.60 22.23 -7.30
CA PHE A 40 22.65 22.38 -8.30
C PHE A 40 22.50 21.38 -9.46
N ALA A 41 22.02 20.19 -9.19
CA ALA A 41 21.84 19.13 -10.18
C ALA A 41 20.40 19.09 -10.75
N LEU A 42 19.39 19.26 -9.89
CA LEU A 42 18.00 18.99 -10.26
C LEU A 42 17.25 20.21 -10.80
N ARG A 43 17.60 21.43 -10.37
CA ARG A 43 16.93 22.65 -10.83
C ARG A 43 17.09 22.91 -12.35
N PRO A 44 18.22 22.64 -13.00
CA PRO A 44 18.33 22.72 -14.45
C PRO A 44 17.40 21.73 -15.18
N LEU A 45 17.30 20.51 -14.67
CA LEU A 45 16.41 19.47 -15.21
C LEU A 45 14.93 19.85 -15.02
N GLU A 46 14.57 20.36 -13.87
CA GLU A 46 13.21 20.88 -13.59
C GLU A 46 12.81 21.96 -14.60
N ARG A 47 13.68 22.96 -14.82
CA ARG A 47 13.44 24.03 -15.80
C ARG A 47 13.32 23.52 -17.22
N LEU A 48 14.12 22.51 -17.59
CA LEU A 48 14.04 21.87 -18.91
C LEU A 48 12.67 21.18 -19.07
N LEU A 49 12.23 20.43 -18.06
CA LEU A 49 10.92 19.76 -18.07
C LEU A 49 9.79 20.78 -18.23
N TYR A 50 9.77 21.85 -17.44
CA TYR A 50 8.75 22.89 -17.57
C TYR A 50 8.74 23.54 -18.95
N ARG A 51 9.90 23.77 -19.55
CA ARG A 51 10.00 24.31 -20.91
C ARG A 51 9.44 23.35 -21.96
N VAL A 52 9.78 22.07 -21.87
CA VAL A 52 9.33 21.03 -22.81
C VAL A 52 7.82 20.78 -22.68
N THR A 53 7.31 20.77 -21.45
CA THR A 53 5.90 20.49 -21.16
C THR A 53 5.03 21.75 -21.14
N THR A 54 5.61 22.93 -21.37
CA THR A 54 4.93 24.24 -21.34
C THR A 54 4.22 24.53 -20.01
N VAL A 55 4.71 23.96 -18.90
CA VAL A 55 4.18 24.22 -17.56
C VAL A 55 4.70 25.56 -17.04
N ASP A 56 3.75 26.46 -16.72
CA ASP A 56 4.07 27.70 -15.99
C ASP A 56 4.17 27.40 -14.49
N GLU A 57 5.39 27.48 -13.95
CA GLU A 57 5.64 27.24 -12.53
C GLU A 57 5.03 28.28 -11.59
N ASN A 58 4.59 29.43 -12.09
CA ASN A 58 3.97 30.50 -11.30
C ASN A 58 2.43 30.48 -11.34
N HIS A 59 1.84 29.65 -12.22
CA HIS A 59 0.41 29.47 -12.27
C HIS A 59 -0.07 28.69 -11.04
N GLU A 60 -0.98 29.26 -10.28
CA GLU A 60 -1.62 28.65 -9.12
C GLU A 60 -3.01 28.15 -9.47
N MET A 61 -3.29 26.86 -9.18
CA MET A 61 -4.53 26.18 -9.54
C MET A 61 -5.55 26.24 -8.39
N ARG A 62 -6.81 26.44 -8.74
CA ARG A 62 -7.95 26.14 -7.86
C ARG A 62 -8.06 24.63 -7.66
N TRP A 63 -8.70 24.20 -6.59
CA TRP A 63 -8.83 22.76 -6.29
C TRP A 63 -9.49 21.95 -7.42
N THR A 64 -10.44 22.56 -8.17
CA THR A 64 -11.08 21.90 -9.31
C THR A 64 -10.14 21.70 -10.49
N GLU A 65 -9.32 22.70 -10.80
CA GLU A 65 -8.31 22.63 -11.85
C GLU A 65 -7.21 21.61 -11.50
N TYR A 66 -6.78 21.59 -10.24
CA TYR A 66 -5.85 20.62 -9.71
C TYR A 66 -6.41 19.19 -9.83
N ALA A 67 -7.68 18.99 -9.46
CA ALA A 67 -8.36 17.69 -9.56
C ALA A 67 -8.50 17.23 -11.02
N VAL A 68 -8.91 18.11 -11.93
CA VAL A 68 -9.04 17.78 -13.37
C VAL A 68 -7.68 17.42 -13.96
N SER A 69 -6.63 18.19 -13.66
CA SER A 69 -5.25 17.89 -14.12
C SER A 69 -4.78 16.50 -13.66
N MET A 70 -5.02 16.18 -12.40
CA MET A 70 -4.70 14.86 -11.81
C MET A 70 -5.49 13.73 -12.47
N LEU A 71 -6.81 13.91 -12.67
CA LEU A 71 -7.67 12.90 -13.29
C LEU A 71 -7.29 12.63 -14.76
N LEU A 72 -7.02 13.68 -15.54
CA LEU A 72 -6.57 13.55 -16.92
C LEU A 72 -5.21 12.84 -17.00
N PHE A 73 -4.25 13.22 -16.15
CA PHE A 73 -2.96 12.55 -16.07
C PHE A 73 -3.14 11.06 -15.78
N SER A 74 -3.94 10.72 -14.78
CA SER A 74 -4.19 9.33 -14.37
C SER A 74 -4.89 8.53 -15.47
N ALA A 75 -5.90 9.11 -16.15
CA ALA A 75 -6.63 8.44 -17.23
C ALA A 75 -5.71 8.13 -18.43
N VAL A 76 -4.90 9.11 -18.84
CA VAL A 76 -3.92 8.92 -19.92
C VAL A 76 -2.88 7.87 -19.54
N SER A 77 -2.32 7.94 -18.33
CA SER A 77 -1.35 6.96 -17.84
C SER A 77 -1.93 5.54 -17.82
N MET A 78 -3.18 5.38 -17.35
CA MET A 78 -3.87 4.08 -17.34
C MET A 78 -4.03 3.51 -18.75
N LEU A 79 -4.45 4.35 -19.71
CA LEU A 79 -4.58 3.94 -21.11
C LEU A 79 -3.24 3.52 -21.71
N VAL A 80 -2.19 4.29 -21.47
CA VAL A 80 -0.83 3.98 -21.96
C VAL A 80 -0.34 2.66 -21.38
N LEU A 81 -0.53 2.41 -20.07
CA LEU A 81 -0.14 1.15 -19.46
C LEU A 81 -0.92 -0.03 -20.04
N TYR A 82 -2.24 0.13 -20.23
CA TYR A 82 -3.05 -0.90 -20.87
C TYR A 82 -2.51 -1.25 -22.26
N LEU A 83 -2.22 -0.23 -23.09
CA LEU A 83 -1.67 -0.42 -24.43
C LEU A 83 -0.29 -1.10 -24.41
N ILE A 84 0.63 -0.66 -23.55
CA ILE A 84 1.96 -1.30 -23.41
C ILE A 84 1.81 -2.80 -23.15
N GLN A 85 0.96 -3.20 -22.22
CA GLN A 85 0.70 -4.61 -21.89
C GLN A 85 0.15 -5.39 -23.09
N ARG A 86 -0.75 -4.79 -23.88
CA ARG A 86 -1.39 -5.46 -25.02
C ARG A 86 -0.46 -5.63 -26.21
N VAL A 87 0.50 -4.72 -26.38
CA VAL A 87 1.42 -4.74 -27.55
C VAL A 87 2.86 -5.14 -27.17
N GLN A 88 3.12 -5.61 -25.94
CA GLN A 88 4.48 -5.88 -25.45
C GLN A 88 5.30 -6.83 -26.33
N TYR A 89 4.66 -7.70 -27.11
CA TYR A 89 5.35 -8.59 -28.05
C TYR A 89 6.20 -7.83 -29.09
N TYR A 90 5.71 -6.66 -29.50
CA TYR A 90 6.34 -5.82 -30.53
C TYR A 90 7.31 -4.78 -29.93
N LEU A 91 7.35 -4.67 -28.60
CA LEU A 91 8.19 -3.69 -27.90
C LEU A 91 9.61 -4.24 -27.65
N PRO A 92 10.61 -3.38 -27.52
CA PRO A 92 11.98 -3.80 -27.19
C PRO A 92 12.06 -4.43 -25.79
N PHE A 93 13.24 -4.97 -25.43
CA PHE A 93 13.48 -5.59 -24.13
C PHE A 93 12.48 -6.69 -23.75
N ASN A 94 12.17 -7.56 -24.71
CA ASN A 94 11.35 -8.77 -24.52
C ASN A 94 12.14 -10.02 -24.95
N PRO A 95 13.23 -10.37 -24.24
CA PRO A 95 14.08 -11.51 -24.64
C PRO A 95 13.38 -12.86 -24.52
N GLN A 96 12.35 -12.97 -23.67
CA GLN A 96 11.52 -14.16 -23.52
C GLN A 96 10.44 -14.28 -24.59
N LYS A 97 10.27 -13.29 -25.46
CA LYS A 97 9.24 -13.22 -26.51
C LYS A 97 7.81 -13.40 -25.97
N LEU A 98 7.55 -12.82 -24.79
CA LEU A 98 6.24 -12.86 -24.16
C LEU A 98 5.20 -12.17 -25.04
N THR A 99 4.04 -12.82 -25.21
CA THR A 99 2.91 -12.29 -25.97
C THR A 99 2.20 -11.16 -25.21
N GLY A 100 1.28 -10.44 -25.88
CA GLY A 100 0.44 -9.45 -25.20
C GLY A 100 -0.34 -10.08 -24.04
N VAL A 101 -0.45 -9.34 -22.93
CA VAL A 101 -1.13 -9.81 -21.71
C VAL A 101 -2.58 -10.20 -22.00
N ASN A 102 -2.92 -11.43 -21.71
CA ASN A 102 -4.24 -12.01 -21.91
C ASN A 102 -4.75 -12.65 -20.60
N PRO A 103 -6.06 -12.66 -20.36
CA PRO A 103 -7.12 -12.03 -21.15
C PRO A 103 -7.14 -10.50 -21.05
N PRO A 104 -7.86 -9.76 -21.92
CA PRO A 104 -7.88 -8.28 -21.91
C PRO A 104 -8.30 -7.66 -20.58
N HIS A 105 -9.20 -8.29 -19.85
CA HIS A 105 -9.64 -7.83 -18.53
C HIS A 105 -8.53 -7.90 -17.47
N LEU A 106 -7.54 -8.80 -17.60
CA LEU A 106 -6.36 -8.84 -16.76
C LEU A 106 -5.49 -7.60 -16.99
N ALA A 107 -5.23 -7.24 -18.26
CA ALA A 107 -4.47 -6.04 -18.60
C ALA A 107 -5.18 -4.75 -18.12
N LEU A 108 -6.52 -4.73 -18.20
CA LEU A 108 -7.31 -3.59 -17.69
C LEU A 108 -7.24 -3.49 -16.17
N ASN A 109 -7.39 -4.61 -15.46
CA ASN A 109 -7.22 -4.66 -13.99
C ASN A 109 -5.84 -4.15 -13.59
N THR A 110 -4.79 -4.66 -14.22
CA THR A 110 -3.41 -4.24 -13.95
C THR A 110 -3.22 -2.75 -14.21
N ALA A 111 -3.76 -2.21 -15.31
CA ALA A 111 -3.66 -0.79 -15.61
C ALA A 111 -4.39 0.08 -14.57
N ALA A 112 -5.59 -0.29 -14.16
CA ALA A 112 -6.33 0.39 -13.10
C ALA A 112 -5.58 0.32 -11.77
N SER A 113 -5.12 -0.86 -11.41
CA SER A 113 -4.41 -1.15 -10.17
C SER A 113 -3.12 -0.32 -10.03
N PHE A 114 -2.26 -0.30 -11.04
CA PHE A 114 -1.00 0.45 -10.99
C PHE A 114 -1.21 1.96 -11.07
N THR A 115 -2.21 2.43 -11.79
CA THR A 115 -2.54 3.87 -11.84
C THR A 115 -3.06 4.39 -10.50
N THR A 116 -3.75 3.55 -9.73
CA THR A 116 -4.30 3.90 -8.42
C THR A 116 -3.33 3.68 -7.25
N ASN A 117 -2.09 3.27 -7.51
CA ASN A 117 -1.09 2.90 -6.51
C ASN A 117 -1.40 1.59 -5.75
N THR A 118 -2.36 0.81 -6.22
CA THR A 118 -2.75 -0.47 -5.59
C THR A 118 -1.73 -1.56 -5.88
N ASN A 119 -1.36 -1.70 -7.16
CA ASN A 119 -0.40 -2.69 -7.67
C ASN A 119 -0.79 -4.16 -7.47
N TRP A 120 -2.08 -4.45 -7.31
CA TRP A 120 -2.61 -5.80 -7.35
C TRP A 120 -2.24 -6.52 -8.64
N GLN A 121 -1.78 -7.75 -8.51
CA GLN A 121 -1.32 -8.60 -9.62
C GLN A 121 -1.99 -9.97 -9.57
N ALA A 122 -2.95 -10.23 -10.46
CA ALA A 122 -3.55 -11.56 -10.66
C ALA A 122 -2.76 -12.38 -11.69
N TYR A 123 -1.42 -12.25 -11.72
CA TYR A 123 -0.49 -12.89 -12.63
C TYR A 123 0.91 -13.00 -12.01
N SER A 124 1.74 -13.88 -12.54
CA SER A 124 3.17 -13.94 -12.21
C SER A 124 3.94 -13.01 -13.14
N GLY A 125 4.61 -12.00 -12.58
CA GLY A 125 5.29 -10.97 -13.36
C GLY A 125 6.40 -11.51 -14.26
N GLU A 126 7.19 -12.45 -13.74
CA GLU A 126 8.31 -13.11 -14.42
C GLU A 126 7.89 -13.95 -15.64
N THR A 127 6.64 -14.40 -15.69
CA THR A 127 6.12 -15.19 -16.84
C THR A 127 5.17 -14.43 -17.74
N THR A 128 4.71 -13.24 -17.32
CA THR A 128 3.65 -12.50 -18.02
C THR A 128 4.14 -11.17 -18.60
N MET A 129 5.09 -10.50 -17.94
CA MET A 129 5.50 -9.12 -18.26
C MET A 129 6.91 -9.08 -18.85
N SER A 130 7.07 -8.48 -20.05
CA SER A 130 8.38 -8.21 -20.62
C SER A 130 9.16 -7.17 -19.79
N TYR A 131 10.48 -7.11 -19.94
CA TYR A 131 11.28 -6.10 -19.24
C TYR A 131 10.85 -4.66 -19.58
N PHE A 132 10.45 -4.43 -20.84
CA PHE A 132 9.91 -3.12 -21.21
C PHE A 132 8.64 -2.81 -20.41
N THR A 133 7.71 -3.77 -20.31
CA THR A 133 6.48 -3.60 -19.53
C THR A 133 6.79 -3.41 -18.04
N GLN A 134 7.73 -4.18 -17.49
CA GLN A 134 8.16 -4.02 -16.08
C GLN A 134 8.73 -2.63 -15.79
N MET A 135 9.57 -2.08 -16.69
CA MET A 135 10.23 -0.77 -16.47
C MET A 135 9.36 0.42 -16.87
N ALA A 136 9.02 0.49 -18.18
CA ALA A 136 8.32 1.63 -18.76
C ALA A 136 6.81 1.63 -18.48
N GLY A 137 6.27 0.46 -18.15
CA GLY A 137 4.88 0.29 -17.72
C GLY A 137 4.75 0.34 -16.20
N LEU A 138 5.12 -0.75 -15.53
CA LEU A 138 4.81 -0.96 -14.12
C LEU A 138 5.66 -0.09 -13.18
N ALA A 139 6.99 -0.12 -13.27
CA ALA A 139 7.87 0.69 -12.42
C ALA A 139 7.67 2.19 -12.64
N TYR A 140 7.38 2.62 -13.89
CA TYR A 140 6.97 4.00 -14.16
C TYR A 140 5.71 4.37 -13.36
N HIS A 141 4.68 3.51 -13.35
CA HIS A 141 3.46 3.77 -12.60
C HIS A 141 3.69 3.76 -11.09
N ASN A 142 4.55 2.86 -10.57
CA ASN A 142 4.95 2.88 -9.17
C ASN A 142 5.54 4.24 -8.77
N PHE A 143 6.37 4.79 -9.62
CA PHE A 143 7.01 6.08 -9.41
C PHE A 143 6.00 7.24 -9.47
N MET A 144 5.15 7.26 -10.51
CA MET A 144 4.25 8.37 -10.78
C MET A 144 3.01 8.38 -9.88
N SER A 145 2.42 7.22 -9.58
CA SER A 145 1.22 7.12 -8.73
C SER A 145 1.51 7.55 -7.29
N ALA A 146 2.70 7.21 -6.78
CA ALA A 146 3.16 7.66 -5.48
C ALA A 146 3.44 9.18 -5.46
N ALA A 147 4.07 9.71 -6.52
CA ALA A 147 4.28 11.15 -6.66
C ALA A 147 2.97 11.93 -6.69
N VAL A 148 1.92 11.41 -7.36
CA VAL A 148 0.56 11.97 -7.32
C VAL A 148 0.02 11.99 -5.89
N GLY A 149 0.19 10.91 -5.12
CA GLY A 149 -0.26 10.84 -3.72
C GLY A 149 0.37 11.92 -2.84
N ILE A 150 1.70 12.12 -2.96
CA ILE A 150 2.42 13.18 -2.22
C ILE A 150 1.94 14.57 -2.67
N ALA A 151 1.80 14.81 -3.97
CA ALA A 151 1.31 16.08 -4.50
C ALA A 151 -0.06 16.45 -3.91
N LEU A 152 -0.97 15.48 -3.81
CA LEU A 152 -2.29 15.63 -3.19
C LEU A 152 -2.20 15.96 -1.69
N ALA A 153 -1.32 15.30 -0.95
CA ALA A 153 -1.10 15.58 0.47
C ALA A 153 -0.56 17.00 0.68
N ILE A 154 0.37 17.45 -0.16
CA ILE A 154 0.90 18.82 -0.12
C ILE A 154 -0.17 19.85 -0.47
N ALA A 155 -1.03 19.58 -1.45
CA ALA A 155 -2.17 20.44 -1.78
C ALA A 155 -3.12 20.59 -0.58
N LEU A 156 -3.41 19.49 0.13
CA LEU A 156 -4.22 19.56 1.36
C LEU A 156 -3.52 20.35 2.47
N ILE A 157 -2.22 20.13 2.70
CA ILE A 157 -1.44 20.89 3.70
C ILE A 157 -1.48 22.39 3.36
N ARG A 158 -1.32 22.77 2.08
CA ARG A 158 -1.45 24.17 1.64
C ARG A 158 -2.86 24.70 1.88
N GLY A 159 -3.90 23.90 1.63
CA GLY A 159 -5.28 24.24 1.95
C GLY A 159 -5.47 24.56 3.43
N ILE A 160 -4.87 23.76 4.31
CA ILE A 160 -4.91 23.99 5.77
C ILE A 160 -4.08 25.22 6.17
N ALA A 161 -2.89 25.40 5.64
CA ALA A 161 -1.99 26.51 5.96
C ALA A 161 -2.42 27.85 5.34
N GLY A 162 -3.09 27.83 4.17
CA GLY A 162 -3.51 29.01 3.40
C GLY A 162 -4.45 29.91 4.19
N ARG A 163 -4.43 31.19 3.89
CA ARG A 163 -5.29 32.20 4.54
C ARG A 163 -5.97 33.05 3.48
N GLN A 164 -7.28 32.87 3.30
CA GLN A 164 -8.07 33.60 2.31
C GLN A 164 -7.51 33.47 0.87
N MET A 165 -7.05 32.26 0.52
CA MET A 165 -6.52 31.93 -0.80
C MET A 165 -7.55 31.13 -1.60
N GLU A 166 -7.59 31.30 -2.92
CA GLU A 166 -8.46 30.53 -3.80
C GLU A 166 -7.76 29.29 -4.38
N THR A 167 -6.43 29.22 -4.25
CA THR A 167 -5.56 28.25 -4.90
C THR A 167 -4.89 27.34 -3.87
N ILE A 168 -4.45 26.15 -4.31
CA ILE A 168 -3.83 25.13 -3.47
C ILE A 168 -2.47 24.66 -4.02
N GLY A 169 -1.91 25.36 -5.01
CA GLY A 169 -0.67 25.05 -5.68
C GLY A 169 -0.87 24.67 -7.15
N ASN A 170 0.14 24.02 -7.74
CA ASN A 170 0.10 23.55 -9.12
C ASN A 170 0.43 22.07 -9.18
N PHE A 171 -0.49 21.25 -9.69
CA PHE A 171 -0.35 19.80 -9.78
C PHE A 171 0.91 19.36 -10.53
N TRP A 172 1.20 19.96 -11.69
CA TRP A 172 2.34 19.58 -12.52
C TRP A 172 3.68 19.92 -11.87
N VAL A 173 3.72 21.06 -11.18
CA VAL A 173 4.91 21.47 -10.42
C VAL A 173 5.15 20.53 -9.24
N ASP A 174 4.11 20.20 -8.50
CA ASP A 174 4.21 19.29 -7.36
C ASP A 174 4.62 17.89 -7.82
N LEU A 175 4.04 17.39 -8.92
CA LEU A 175 4.39 16.11 -9.52
C LEU A 175 5.86 16.05 -9.93
N VAL A 176 6.35 17.05 -10.68
CA VAL A 176 7.75 17.11 -11.13
C VAL A 176 8.69 17.18 -9.92
N ARG A 177 8.35 17.97 -8.90
CA ARG A 177 9.16 18.07 -7.68
C ARG A 177 9.18 16.79 -6.86
N CYS A 178 8.06 16.09 -6.74
CA CYS A 178 8.04 14.75 -6.16
C CYS A 178 9.00 13.82 -6.89
N CYS A 179 8.90 13.77 -8.21
CA CYS A 179 9.74 12.89 -9.02
C CYS A 179 11.22 13.21 -8.89
N LEU A 180 11.61 14.46 -9.02
CA LEU A 180 13.03 14.85 -9.11
C LEU A 180 13.71 14.91 -7.74
N TRP A 181 13.06 15.48 -6.69
CA TRP A 181 13.70 15.67 -5.39
C TRP A 181 13.44 14.55 -4.42
N VAL A 182 12.18 14.02 -4.39
CA VAL A 182 11.81 13.02 -3.38
C VAL A 182 12.12 11.61 -3.87
N PHE A 183 11.77 11.26 -5.12
CA PHE A 183 11.95 9.88 -5.59
C PHE A 183 13.30 9.61 -6.23
N LEU A 184 13.67 10.36 -7.26
CA LEU A 184 14.82 10.03 -8.09
C LEU A 184 16.13 9.80 -7.31
N PRO A 185 16.58 10.70 -6.40
CA PRO A 185 17.84 10.51 -5.69
C PRO A 185 17.82 9.29 -4.76
N PHE A 186 16.72 9.09 -4.03
CA PHE A 186 16.60 8.00 -3.07
C PHE A 186 16.44 6.65 -3.77
N CYS A 187 15.71 6.59 -4.90
CA CYS A 187 15.59 5.36 -5.68
C CYS A 187 16.89 4.96 -6.36
N VAL A 188 17.68 5.93 -6.85
CA VAL A 188 19.02 5.64 -7.42
C VAL A 188 19.95 5.08 -6.34
N VAL A 189 20.04 5.72 -5.19
CA VAL A 189 20.86 5.23 -4.07
C VAL A 189 20.36 3.88 -3.57
N GLY A 190 19.06 3.73 -3.39
CA GLY A 190 18.45 2.49 -2.93
C GLY A 190 18.65 1.33 -3.90
N SER A 191 18.60 1.57 -5.22
CA SER A 191 18.91 0.54 -6.22
C SER A 191 20.36 0.03 -6.07
N VAL A 192 21.31 0.93 -5.85
CA VAL A 192 22.72 0.57 -5.62
C VAL A 192 22.86 -0.24 -4.32
N VAL A 193 22.15 0.15 -3.25
CA VAL A 193 22.13 -0.60 -1.98
C VAL A 193 21.58 -2.00 -2.20
N LEU A 194 20.44 -2.17 -2.88
CA LEU A 194 19.85 -3.47 -3.13
C LEU A 194 20.73 -4.37 -4.02
N VAL A 195 21.34 -3.80 -5.07
CA VAL A 195 22.33 -4.52 -5.89
C VAL A 195 23.50 -5.00 -5.04
N SER A 196 24.00 -4.18 -4.11
CA SER A 196 25.07 -4.59 -3.19
C SER A 196 24.69 -5.74 -2.27
N GLN A 197 23.40 -5.95 -2.03
CA GLN A 197 22.85 -7.06 -1.26
C GLN A 197 22.60 -8.32 -2.11
N GLY A 198 22.74 -8.24 -3.43
CA GLY A 198 22.54 -9.37 -4.34
C GLY A 198 21.22 -9.35 -5.12
N VAL A 199 20.44 -8.28 -5.03
CA VAL A 199 19.23 -8.13 -5.86
C VAL A 199 19.62 -7.98 -7.32
N VAL A 200 18.95 -8.73 -8.19
CA VAL A 200 19.29 -8.79 -9.63
C VAL A 200 18.99 -7.47 -10.33
N GLN A 201 19.94 -6.99 -11.17
CA GLN A 201 19.74 -5.81 -12.00
C GLN A 201 20.47 -5.97 -13.34
N ASN A 202 19.79 -6.51 -14.34
CA ASN A 202 20.33 -6.72 -15.68
C ASN A 202 19.22 -6.82 -16.74
N PHE A 203 19.62 -7.02 -18.00
CA PHE A 203 18.72 -7.24 -19.14
C PHE A 203 18.97 -8.56 -19.85
N LYS A 204 19.62 -9.52 -19.19
CA LYS A 204 19.91 -10.83 -19.77
C LYS A 204 18.61 -11.62 -19.97
N PRO A 205 18.57 -12.53 -20.97
CA PRO A 205 17.53 -13.55 -21.01
C PRO A 205 17.56 -14.41 -19.73
N TYR A 206 16.47 -15.10 -19.48
CA TYR A 206 16.42 -16.06 -18.36
C TYR A 206 17.40 -17.21 -18.61
N ASP A 207 18.05 -17.65 -17.54
CA ASP A 207 18.97 -18.77 -17.58
C ASP A 207 18.21 -20.09 -17.46
N MET A 208 18.50 -21.05 -18.36
CA MET A 208 17.99 -22.41 -18.30
C MET A 208 19.07 -23.30 -17.74
N VAL A 209 18.88 -23.81 -16.53
CA VAL A 209 19.85 -24.70 -15.86
C VAL A 209 19.32 -26.10 -15.75
N LYS A 210 20.20 -27.11 -15.86
CA LYS A 210 19.85 -28.50 -15.64
C LYS A 210 19.77 -28.78 -14.15
N LEU A 211 18.70 -29.46 -13.72
CA LEU A 211 18.59 -29.97 -12.37
C LEU A 211 19.57 -31.13 -12.15
N LEU A 212 20.18 -31.20 -10.98
CA LEU A 212 21.01 -32.34 -10.56
C LEU A 212 20.16 -33.60 -10.47
N GLU A 213 18.97 -33.49 -9.92
CA GLU A 213 17.98 -34.54 -9.82
C GLU A 213 16.70 -34.12 -10.55
N PRO A 214 16.31 -34.81 -11.65
CA PRO A 214 15.04 -34.54 -12.31
C PRO A 214 13.86 -34.77 -11.36
N GLN A 215 12.92 -33.83 -11.36
CA GLN A 215 11.73 -33.90 -10.51
C GLN A 215 10.53 -34.41 -11.27
N GLN A 216 9.72 -35.25 -10.60
CA GLN A 216 8.43 -35.66 -11.09
C GLN A 216 7.38 -34.66 -10.59
N ILE A 217 6.75 -33.92 -11.48
CA ILE A 217 5.67 -32.98 -11.16
C ILE A 217 4.36 -33.46 -11.79
N GLN A 218 3.24 -33.20 -11.11
CA GLN A 218 1.94 -33.51 -11.66
C GLN A 218 1.66 -32.60 -12.87
N LYS A 219 1.33 -33.23 -14.00
CA LYS A 219 0.96 -32.48 -15.19
C LYS A 219 -0.34 -31.74 -14.98
N VAL A 220 -0.35 -30.47 -15.37
CA VAL A 220 -1.55 -29.63 -15.36
C VAL A 220 -1.96 -29.28 -16.80
N ASP A 221 -3.25 -29.11 -17.01
CA ASP A 221 -3.78 -28.64 -18.29
C ASP A 221 -3.59 -27.13 -18.48
N ALA A 222 -4.03 -26.59 -19.60
CA ALA A 222 -3.95 -25.16 -19.90
C ALA A 222 -4.77 -24.27 -18.94
N SER A 223 -5.65 -24.87 -18.13
CA SER A 223 -6.43 -24.19 -17.09
C SER A 223 -5.82 -24.33 -15.68
N GLY A 224 -4.65 -25.00 -15.57
CA GLY A 224 -3.97 -25.24 -14.30
C GLY A 224 -4.54 -26.43 -13.51
N LYS A 225 -5.47 -27.20 -14.08
CA LYS A 225 -6.04 -28.37 -13.39
C LYS A 225 -5.17 -29.60 -13.57
N PRO A 226 -5.03 -30.44 -12.53
CA PRO A 226 -4.32 -31.70 -12.59
C PRO A 226 -4.87 -32.61 -13.71
N VAL A 227 -4.00 -33.10 -14.57
CA VAL A 227 -4.36 -34.12 -15.59
C VAL A 227 -4.34 -35.49 -14.94
N VAL A 228 -5.46 -36.19 -15.03
CA VAL A 228 -5.62 -37.55 -14.52
C VAL A 228 -5.68 -38.50 -15.70
N GLY A 229 -4.91 -39.60 -15.64
CA GLY A 229 -4.91 -40.64 -16.68
C GLY A 229 -6.19 -41.48 -16.69
N ALA A 230 -6.36 -42.30 -17.70
CA ALA A 230 -7.51 -43.20 -17.83
C ALA A 230 -7.60 -44.23 -16.68
N ASP A 231 -6.50 -44.43 -15.96
CA ASP A 231 -6.39 -45.32 -14.79
C ASP A 231 -6.72 -44.61 -13.46
N GLY A 232 -7.16 -43.35 -13.50
CA GLY A 232 -7.49 -42.53 -12.34
C GLY A 232 -6.27 -41.98 -11.59
N LYS A 233 -5.04 -42.19 -12.09
CA LYS A 233 -3.83 -41.71 -11.45
C LYS A 233 -3.37 -40.36 -12.04
N PRO A 234 -2.69 -39.52 -11.23
CA PRO A 234 -2.09 -38.30 -11.75
C PRO A 234 -1.07 -38.58 -12.85
N VAL A 235 -1.18 -37.88 -13.97
CA VAL A 235 -0.13 -37.93 -15.00
C VAL A 235 1.04 -37.08 -14.50
N MET A 236 2.24 -37.69 -14.48
CA MET A 236 3.47 -37.04 -14.04
C MET A 236 4.34 -36.63 -15.22
N ASP A 237 4.88 -35.44 -15.20
CA ASP A 237 5.91 -34.97 -16.14
C ASP A 237 7.27 -34.92 -15.42
N THR A 238 8.33 -35.35 -16.15
CA THR A 238 9.69 -35.26 -15.63
C THR A 238 10.31 -33.92 -16.01
N VAL A 239 10.55 -33.08 -15.02
CA VAL A 239 11.23 -31.80 -15.19
C VAL A 239 12.72 -31.96 -14.90
N SER A 240 13.56 -31.76 -15.91
CA SER A 240 15.03 -31.86 -15.84
C SER A 240 15.74 -30.51 -15.92
N THR A 241 14.98 -29.41 -16.11
CA THR A 241 15.52 -28.04 -16.22
C THR A 241 14.74 -27.08 -15.34
N GLN A 242 15.42 -26.06 -14.82
CA GLN A 242 14.81 -24.93 -14.11
C GLN A 242 15.11 -23.63 -14.85
N THR A 243 14.09 -22.78 -14.98
CA THR A 243 14.26 -21.42 -15.48
C THR A 243 14.58 -20.50 -14.32
N ILE A 244 15.73 -19.82 -14.39
CA ILE A 244 16.14 -18.80 -13.43
C ILE A 244 15.87 -17.45 -14.06
N ALA A 245 14.89 -16.72 -13.54
CA ALA A 245 14.54 -15.42 -14.06
C ALA A 245 15.65 -14.38 -13.77
N GLN A 246 15.82 -13.47 -14.71
CA GLN A 246 16.74 -12.33 -14.67
C GLN A 246 15.94 -11.05 -14.88
N GLY A 247 16.56 -9.89 -14.77
CA GLY A 247 15.89 -8.64 -15.14
C GLY A 247 16.29 -7.42 -14.31
N PRO A 248 15.65 -6.27 -14.57
CA PRO A 248 15.89 -5.02 -13.86
C PRO A 248 15.12 -4.96 -12.53
N VAL A 249 15.41 -5.89 -11.63
CA VAL A 249 14.64 -6.13 -10.38
C VAL A 249 14.92 -5.05 -9.35
N ALA A 250 16.19 -4.76 -9.02
CA ALA A 250 16.55 -3.85 -7.91
C ALA A 250 15.97 -2.45 -8.06
N SER A 251 15.93 -1.91 -9.28
CA SER A 251 15.34 -0.59 -9.53
C SER A 251 13.83 -0.57 -9.34
N GLN A 252 13.12 -1.61 -9.76
CA GLN A 252 11.69 -1.73 -9.53
C GLN A 252 11.41 -1.93 -8.04
N GLU A 253 12.21 -2.76 -7.36
CA GLU A 253 12.06 -3.08 -5.94
C GLU A 253 12.08 -1.83 -5.06
N ILE A 254 13.13 -1.02 -5.16
CA ILE A 254 13.20 0.20 -4.35
C ILE A 254 12.13 1.21 -4.70
N ILE A 255 11.73 1.33 -5.98
CA ILE A 255 10.68 2.25 -6.40
C ILE A 255 9.35 1.82 -5.79
N LYS A 256 9.01 0.52 -5.83
CA LYS A 256 7.75 0.02 -5.27
C LYS A 256 7.68 0.17 -3.75
N GLU A 257 8.81 -0.04 -3.05
CA GLU A 257 8.85 0.06 -1.59
C GLU A 257 8.79 1.52 -1.12
N PHE A 258 9.64 2.36 -1.70
CA PHE A 258 9.69 3.78 -1.32
C PHE A 258 8.42 4.54 -1.72
N GLY A 259 7.78 4.12 -2.84
CA GLY A 259 6.50 4.66 -3.30
C GLY A 259 5.27 4.08 -2.58
N THR A 260 5.45 3.14 -1.65
CA THR A 260 4.35 2.40 -1.00
C THR A 260 3.36 1.82 -2.02
N ASN A 261 3.91 1.10 -3.02
CA ASN A 261 3.11 0.60 -4.13
C ASN A 261 2.73 -0.88 -3.96
N GLY A 262 3.71 -1.73 -3.63
CA GLY A 262 3.56 -3.16 -3.73
C GLY A 262 3.66 -3.68 -5.16
N GLY A 263 3.12 -4.87 -5.39
CA GLY A 263 3.43 -5.63 -6.58
C GLY A 263 4.87 -6.14 -6.53
N GLY A 264 5.38 -6.67 -7.63
CA GLY A 264 6.75 -7.12 -7.70
C GLY A 264 7.12 -7.56 -9.10
N PHE A 265 8.42 -7.73 -9.32
CA PHE A 265 8.94 -8.35 -10.52
C PHE A 265 8.53 -9.84 -10.55
N PHE A 266 8.62 -10.50 -9.38
CA PHE A 266 8.23 -11.89 -9.17
C PHE A 266 6.85 -11.98 -8.50
N ASN A 267 6.16 -13.11 -8.76
CA ASN A 267 4.87 -13.37 -8.13
C ASN A 267 4.95 -13.47 -6.60
N ALA A 268 6.04 -14.06 -6.09
CA ALA A 268 6.27 -14.18 -4.65
C ALA A 268 6.61 -12.84 -3.97
N ASN A 269 6.75 -11.77 -4.75
CA ASN A 269 7.04 -10.41 -4.27
C ASN A 269 8.33 -10.38 -3.42
N SER A 270 8.42 -9.55 -2.39
CA SER A 270 9.59 -9.45 -1.50
C SER A 270 9.83 -10.69 -0.60
N ALA A 271 9.06 -11.77 -0.76
CA ALA A 271 9.41 -13.11 -0.30
C ALA A 271 10.42 -13.80 -1.24
N HIS A 272 10.51 -13.37 -2.50
CA HIS A 272 11.44 -13.96 -3.46
C HIS A 272 12.90 -13.60 -3.13
N PRO A 273 13.83 -14.57 -3.14
CA PRO A 273 15.25 -14.30 -2.81
C PRO A 273 15.94 -13.29 -3.74
N PHE A 274 15.44 -13.08 -4.95
CA PHE A 274 16.01 -12.13 -5.91
C PHE A 274 15.45 -10.71 -5.79
N GLU A 275 14.38 -10.53 -5.03
CA GLU A 275 13.90 -9.20 -4.62
C GLU A 275 14.49 -8.81 -3.27
N ASN A 276 14.47 -9.71 -2.29
CA ASN A 276 14.84 -9.45 -0.90
C ASN A 276 15.73 -10.59 -0.35
N PRO A 277 17.05 -10.60 -0.66
CA PRO A 277 17.93 -11.72 -0.36
C PRO A 277 18.41 -11.80 1.10
N THR A 278 18.55 -10.68 1.82
CA THR A 278 19.25 -10.61 3.10
C THR A 278 18.39 -9.98 4.21
N PRO A 279 18.72 -10.22 5.49
CA PRO A 279 18.07 -9.51 6.60
C PRO A 279 18.23 -7.98 6.53
N PHE A 280 19.33 -7.50 5.93
CA PHE A 280 19.54 -6.06 5.74
C PHE A 280 18.64 -5.51 4.64
N SER A 281 18.50 -6.18 3.48
CA SER A 281 17.54 -5.76 2.45
C SER A 281 16.14 -5.74 3.01
N ASN A 282 15.74 -6.75 3.78
CA ASN A 282 14.42 -6.81 4.43
C ASN A 282 14.15 -5.60 5.35
N LEU A 283 15.12 -5.23 6.19
CA LEU A 283 15.01 -4.04 7.05
C LEU A 283 14.98 -2.75 6.24
N PHE A 284 15.82 -2.66 5.19
CA PHE A 284 15.93 -1.48 4.34
C PHE A 284 14.66 -1.23 3.52
N GLU A 285 14.05 -2.27 2.99
CA GLU A 285 12.79 -2.21 2.26
C GLU A 285 11.63 -1.78 3.17
N MET A 286 11.46 -2.40 4.34
CA MET A 286 10.47 -1.95 5.33
C MET A 286 10.69 -0.48 5.74
N PHE A 287 11.94 -0.07 5.94
CA PHE A 287 12.29 1.32 6.24
C PHE A 287 11.88 2.26 5.11
N ALA A 288 12.12 1.87 3.84
CA ALA A 288 11.72 2.64 2.67
C ALA A 288 10.20 2.84 2.61
N ILE A 289 9.41 1.81 2.93
CA ILE A 289 7.94 1.88 2.97
C ILE A 289 7.44 2.98 3.91
N PHE A 290 7.98 3.11 5.12
CA PHE A 290 7.49 4.08 6.12
C PHE A 290 8.10 5.48 6.00
N ALA A 291 9.25 5.63 5.33
CA ALA A 291 10.07 6.85 5.41
C ALA A 291 9.32 8.12 4.96
N ILE A 292 8.66 8.07 3.78
CA ILE A 292 7.91 9.23 3.24
C ILE A 292 6.75 9.59 4.16
N SER A 293 5.95 8.62 4.54
CA SER A 293 4.72 8.81 5.30
C SER A 293 4.99 9.35 6.71
N ALA A 294 6.02 8.83 7.37
CA ALA A 294 6.49 9.36 8.64
C ALA A 294 6.98 10.81 8.50
N GLY A 295 7.78 11.10 7.46
CA GLY A 295 8.25 12.45 7.15
C GLY A 295 7.13 13.45 6.85
N LEU A 296 6.05 13.01 6.22
CA LEU A 296 4.90 13.87 5.89
C LEU A 296 4.17 14.40 7.13
N THR A 297 4.16 13.68 8.26
CA THR A 297 3.59 14.20 9.51
C THR A 297 4.38 15.39 10.03
N TYR A 298 5.72 15.33 9.93
CA TYR A 298 6.58 16.47 10.28
C TYR A 298 6.44 17.61 9.28
N THR A 299 6.30 17.31 7.99
CA THR A 299 6.02 18.28 6.92
C THR A 299 4.72 19.04 7.19
N LEU A 300 3.65 18.33 7.58
CA LEU A 300 2.38 18.93 8.02
C LEU A 300 2.60 19.97 9.12
N GLY A 301 3.28 19.56 10.20
CA GLY A 301 3.55 20.45 11.34
C GLY A 301 4.33 21.71 10.93
N ARG A 302 5.35 21.54 10.07
CA ARG A 302 6.21 22.64 9.61
C ARG A 302 5.47 23.62 8.70
N MET A 303 4.75 23.12 7.71
CA MET A 303 4.05 23.97 6.72
C MET A 303 2.81 24.65 7.30
N THR A 304 2.16 24.06 8.31
CA THR A 304 1.02 24.67 9.01
C THR A 304 1.42 25.55 10.18
N GLY A 305 2.71 25.58 10.56
CA GLY A 305 3.21 26.34 11.71
C GLY A 305 2.86 25.72 13.07
N SER A 306 2.40 24.46 13.12
CA SER A 306 2.04 23.74 14.35
C SER A 306 2.78 22.41 14.45
N GLN A 307 4.07 22.48 14.81
CA GLN A 307 4.91 21.27 14.87
C GLN A 307 4.42 20.25 15.92
N ALA A 308 3.86 20.74 17.04
CA ALA A 308 3.29 19.87 18.07
C ALA A 308 2.09 19.06 17.53
N HIS A 309 1.30 19.63 16.61
CA HIS A 309 0.22 18.89 15.94
C HIS A 309 0.76 17.79 15.03
N GLY A 310 1.80 18.06 14.24
CA GLY A 310 2.45 17.02 13.42
C GLY A 310 2.93 15.84 14.27
N TRP A 311 3.51 16.10 15.44
CA TRP A 311 3.91 15.06 16.37
C TRP A 311 2.73 14.35 17.07
N ALA A 312 1.62 15.06 17.33
CA ALA A 312 0.42 14.42 17.88
C ALA A 312 -0.20 13.42 16.90
N VAL A 313 -0.24 13.77 15.61
CA VAL A 313 -0.66 12.86 14.52
C VAL A 313 0.30 11.67 14.41
N TRP A 314 1.61 11.92 14.39
CA TRP A 314 2.62 10.86 14.38
C TRP A 314 2.45 9.90 15.57
N ALA A 315 2.19 10.42 16.75
CA ALA A 315 1.99 9.61 17.97
C ALA A 315 0.74 8.72 17.88
N ALA A 316 -0.36 9.22 17.31
CA ALA A 316 -1.56 8.40 17.07
C ALA A 316 -1.26 7.23 16.14
N MET A 317 -0.56 7.49 15.03
CA MET A 317 -0.12 6.46 14.09
C MET A 317 0.81 5.45 14.76
N ALA A 318 1.79 5.90 15.54
CA ALA A 318 2.74 5.05 16.25
C ALA A 318 2.07 4.10 17.24
N VAL A 319 1.09 4.56 17.99
CA VAL A 319 0.34 3.71 18.94
C VAL A 319 -0.45 2.62 18.21
N LEU A 320 -1.12 2.97 17.11
CA LEU A 320 -1.88 2.00 16.30
C LEU A 320 -0.94 0.97 15.65
N PHE A 321 0.18 1.39 15.08
CA PHE A 321 1.21 0.50 14.53
C PHE A 321 1.74 -0.49 15.57
N LEU A 322 2.13 0.01 16.77
CA LEU A 322 2.64 -0.85 17.84
C LEU A 322 1.59 -1.83 18.35
N ALA A 323 0.32 -1.43 18.40
CA ALA A 323 -0.78 -2.35 18.73
C ALA A 323 -0.95 -3.44 17.67
N GLY A 324 -0.92 -3.08 16.38
CA GLY A 324 -1.03 -4.02 15.27
C GLY A 324 0.11 -5.05 15.26
N VAL A 325 1.37 -4.60 15.25
CA VAL A 325 2.53 -5.51 15.21
C VAL A 325 2.61 -6.39 16.45
N THR A 326 2.25 -5.88 17.63
CA THR A 326 2.21 -6.66 18.86
C THR A 326 1.18 -7.78 18.76
N THR A 327 -0.01 -7.48 18.25
CA THR A 327 -1.10 -8.45 18.08
C THR A 327 -0.73 -9.53 17.06
N ALA A 328 -0.21 -9.14 15.90
CA ALA A 328 0.22 -10.09 14.87
C ALA A 328 1.35 -11.00 15.38
N TYR A 329 2.39 -10.41 15.99
CA TYR A 329 3.52 -11.17 16.52
C TYR A 329 3.10 -12.10 17.66
N TRP A 330 2.18 -11.66 18.53
CA TRP A 330 1.64 -12.51 19.60
C TRP A 330 0.84 -13.68 19.04
N ALA A 331 -0.06 -13.44 18.07
CA ALA A 331 -0.90 -14.48 17.47
C ALA A 331 -0.03 -15.55 16.78
N GLU A 332 0.88 -15.15 15.91
CA GLU A 332 1.74 -16.07 15.15
C GLU A 332 2.74 -16.82 16.03
N SER A 333 3.24 -16.20 17.11
CA SER A 333 4.15 -16.86 18.06
C SER A 333 3.50 -17.99 18.86
N ARG A 334 2.18 -18.06 18.91
CA ARG A 334 1.45 -19.13 19.63
C ARG A 334 1.33 -20.43 18.83
N GLY A 335 1.62 -20.37 17.55
CA GLY A 335 1.49 -21.51 16.66
C GLY A 335 0.05 -21.75 16.20
N ASN A 336 -0.10 -22.76 15.34
CA ASN A 336 -1.40 -23.18 14.83
C ASN A 336 -1.76 -24.56 15.40
N PRO A 337 -2.80 -24.69 16.24
CA PRO A 337 -3.17 -25.94 16.89
C PRO A 337 -3.69 -27.00 15.90
N LEU A 338 -4.00 -26.64 14.66
CA LEU A 338 -4.41 -27.57 13.61
C LEU A 338 -3.20 -28.29 12.99
N LEU A 339 -1.99 -27.73 13.10
CA LEU A 339 -0.73 -28.32 12.61
C LEU A 339 -0.04 -29.16 13.68
N ALA A 340 -0.78 -30.06 14.33
CA ALA A 340 -0.29 -30.87 15.46
C ALA A 340 0.86 -31.82 15.10
N GLY A 341 1.08 -32.15 13.81
CA GLY A 341 2.18 -32.98 13.33
C GLY A 341 3.50 -32.26 13.11
N VAL A 342 3.53 -30.92 13.29
CA VAL A 342 4.71 -30.09 13.07
C VAL A 342 5.20 -29.56 14.41
N ASP A 343 6.52 -29.65 14.66
CA ASP A 343 7.13 -29.04 15.86
C ASP A 343 7.11 -27.51 15.74
N GLN A 344 6.37 -26.87 16.60
CA GLN A 344 6.18 -25.42 16.68
C GLN A 344 6.88 -24.79 17.88
N HIS A 345 7.78 -25.51 18.55
CA HIS A 345 8.55 -24.98 19.66
C HIS A 345 9.77 -24.20 19.17
N ALA A 346 10.05 -23.07 19.80
CA ALA A 346 11.26 -22.32 19.51
C ALA A 346 12.51 -23.11 19.92
N SER A 347 13.48 -23.18 19.03
CA SER A 347 14.78 -23.85 19.26
C SER A 347 15.94 -23.04 18.69
N ALA A 348 17.15 -23.55 18.78
CA ALA A 348 18.31 -22.93 18.13
C ALA A 348 18.22 -22.94 16.59
N LEU A 349 17.39 -23.81 16.02
CA LEU A 349 17.27 -24.03 14.57
C LEU A 349 16.00 -23.43 13.97
N GLN A 350 15.00 -23.05 14.78
CA GLN A 350 13.74 -22.50 14.30
C GLN A 350 13.15 -21.47 15.27
N SER A 351 12.41 -20.50 14.74
CA SER A 351 11.77 -19.43 15.52
C SER A 351 10.61 -19.92 16.39
N GLY A 352 10.07 -21.12 16.12
CA GLY A 352 8.83 -21.63 16.70
C GLY A 352 7.58 -20.92 16.16
N GLY A 353 6.40 -21.23 16.71
CA GLY A 353 5.12 -20.65 16.31
C GLY A 353 4.63 -21.09 14.94
N ASN A 354 3.73 -20.34 14.34
CA ASN A 354 3.17 -20.63 13.02
C ASN A 354 4.11 -20.14 11.90
N MET A 355 4.88 -21.06 11.33
CA MET A 355 5.79 -20.81 10.21
C MET A 355 5.18 -21.08 8.84
N GLU A 356 3.91 -21.50 8.77
CA GLU A 356 3.23 -21.68 7.49
C GLU A 356 3.23 -20.38 6.67
N GLY A 357 3.56 -20.47 5.39
CA GLY A 357 3.62 -19.33 4.47
C GLY A 357 4.65 -18.25 4.81
N LYS A 358 5.61 -18.54 5.71
CA LYS A 358 6.67 -17.62 6.12
C LYS A 358 8.04 -18.13 5.72
N GLU A 359 8.89 -17.20 5.31
CA GLU A 359 10.27 -17.48 4.94
C GLU A 359 11.11 -17.83 6.18
N VAL A 360 11.80 -18.99 6.16
CA VAL A 360 12.67 -19.45 7.26
C VAL A 360 13.75 -18.41 7.58
N ARG A 361 14.29 -17.74 6.57
CA ARG A 361 15.35 -16.71 6.71
C ARG A 361 14.87 -15.46 7.48
N TYR A 362 13.57 -15.19 7.54
CA TYR A 362 12.99 -14.04 8.23
C TYR A 362 12.31 -14.41 9.55
N GLY A 363 11.74 -15.61 9.64
CA GLY A 363 11.01 -16.08 10.80
C GLY A 363 9.73 -15.27 11.06
N ILE A 364 9.11 -15.53 12.21
CA ILE A 364 7.81 -14.94 12.57
C ILE A 364 7.90 -13.42 12.74
N VAL A 365 8.97 -12.92 13.36
CA VAL A 365 9.09 -11.50 13.71
C VAL A 365 9.06 -10.61 12.47
N ASN A 366 9.95 -10.88 11.50
CA ASN A 366 10.02 -10.06 10.30
C ASN A 366 8.82 -10.27 9.37
N SER A 367 8.21 -11.46 9.39
CA SER A 367 6.97 -11.68 8.64
C SER A 367 5.82 -10.84 9.21
N THR A 368 5.60 -10.86 10.52
CA THR A 368 4.53 -10.09 11.17
C THR A 368 4.80 -8.59 11.15
N LEU A 369 6.06 -8.17 11.29
CA LEU A 369 6.45 -6.77 11.16
C LEU A 369 6.17 -6.26 9.75
N TRP A 370 6.57 -7.02 8.72
CA TRP A 370 6.31 -6.66 7.33
C TRP A 370 4.82 -6.61 7.02
N ALA A 371 4.06 -7.64 7.43
CA ALA A 371 2.61 -7.68 7.21
C ALA A 371 1.90 -6.46 7.84
N THR A 372 2.34 -6.01 9.02
CA THR A 372 1.82 -4.80 9.65
C THR A 372 2.25 -3.54 8.89
N VAL A 373 3.55 -3.41 8.56
CA VAL A 373 4.09 -2.26 7.82
C VAL A 373 3.38 -2.08 6.47
N THR A 374 3.24 -3.14 5.70
CA THR A 374 2.67 -3.07 4.34
C THR A 374 1.19 -2.73 4.35
N THR A 375 0.43 -3.20 5.35
CA THR A 375 -1.02 -2.98 5.45
C THR A 375 -1.38 -1.69 6.19
N ASP A 376 -0.48 -1.16 6.99
CA ASP A 376 -0.59 0.18 7.56
C ASP A 376 -0.40 1.27 6.47
N THR A 377 0.45 1.01 5.46
CA THR A 377 0.93 2.03 4.51
C THR A 377 0.36 1.93 3.10
N SER A 378 -0.65 1.13 2.83
CA SER A 378 -1.15 0.98 1.44
C SER A 378 -0.05 0.52 0.47
N CYS A 379 0.89 -0.34 0.94
CA CYS A 379 2.03 -0.73 0.14
C CYS A 379 1.74 -1.97 -0.70
N GLY A 380 1.26 -3.04 -0.14
CA GLY A 380 0.99 -4.29 -0.85
C GLY A 380 2.19 -5.22 -1.09
N ALA A 381 3.42 -4.77 -0.86
CA ALA A 381 4.59 -5.65 -0.87
C ALA A 381 4.53 -6.63 0.29
N VAL A 382 4.90 -7.88 0.08
CA VAL A 382 4.81 -8.94 1.09
C VAL A 382 6.08 -9.78 1.11
N ASN A 383 6.51 -10.20 2.32
CA ASN A 383 7.57 -11.18 2.51
C ASN A 383 7.08 -12.51 3.07
N SER A 384 5.76 -12.67 3.17
CA SER A 384 5.09 -13.87 3.67
C SER A 384 3.67 -13.94 3.13
N MET A 385 3.08 -15.13 3.09
CA MET A 385 1.71 -15.35 2.60
C MET A 385 0.71 -15.05 3.72
N HIS A 386 -0.08 -14.00 3.58
CA HIS A 386 -1.03 -13.56 4.61
C HIS A 386 -2.16 -14.58 4.84
N ASP A 387 -2.53 -15.34 3.82
CA ASP A 387 -3.53 -16.41 3.88
C ASP A 387 -3.18 -17.52 4.89
N SER A 388 -1.88 -17.78 5.06
CA SER A 388 -1.36 -18.80 5.99
C SER A 388 -1.15 -18.31 7.43
N TYR A 389 -1.55 -17.07 7.73
CA TYR A 389 -1.52 -16.57 9.10
C TYR A 389 -2.64 -17.22 9.92
N THR A 390 -2.42 -17.34 11.23
CA THR A 390 -3.53 -17.70 12.13
C THR A 390 -4.65 -16.67 12.01
N PRO A 391 -5.91 -17.03 12.29
CA PRO A 391 -7.04 -16.12 12.06
C PRO A 391 -6.89 -14.75 12.73
N LEU A 392 -6.36 -14.68 13.95
CA LEU A 392 -6.08 -13.40 14.62
C LEU A 392 -4.85 -12.69 14.05
N GLY A 393 -3.84 -13.43 13.60
CA GLY A 393 -2.68 -12.87 12.92
C GLY A 393 -3.05 -12.24 11.59
N GLY A 394 -3.85 -12.95 10.76
CA GLY A 394 -4.37 -12.48 9.48
C GLY A 394 -5.45 -11.39 9.62
N MET A 395 -6.13 -11.30 10.77
CA MET A 395 -7.06 -10.21 11.05
C MET A 395 -6.35 -8.84 11.16
N VAL A 396 -5.07 -8.80 11.57
CA VAL A 396 -4.34 -7.53 11.69
C VAL A 396 -4.18 -6.84 10.34
N PRO A 397 -3.58 -7.47 9.29
CA PRO A 397 -3.50 -6.84 7.98
C PRO A 397 -4.87 -6.46 7.41
N LEU A 398 -5.89 -7.31 7.57
CA LEU A 398 -7.25 -7.00 7.14
C LEU A 398 -7.80 -5.75 7.84
N THR A 399 -7.64 -5.65 9.16
CA THR A 399 -8.13 -4.52 9.96
C THR A 399 -7.38 -3.22 9.62
N ASN A 400 -6.05 -3.28 9.44
CA ASN A 400 -5.26 -2.12 9.08
C ASN A 400 -5.76 -1.47 7.78
N ILE A 401 -6.03 -2.28 6.75
CA ILE A 401 -6.60 -1.80 5.49
C ILE A 401 -8.02 -1.26 5.72
N MET A 402 -8.86 -1.95 6.49
CA MET A 402 -10.24 -1.51 6.83
C MET A 402 -10.28 -0.18 7.59
N LEU A 403 -9.23 0.16 8.35
CA LEU A 403 -9.09 1.47 8.97
C LEU A 403 -8.65 2.56 7.97
N SER A 404 -8.72 2.28 6.66
CA SER A 404 -8.33 3.18 5.56
C SER A 404 -6.84 3.47 5.52
N GLU A 405 -6.01 2.57 6.06
CA GLU A 405 -4.54 2.65 6.03
C GLU A 405 -4.02 4.03 6.44
N VAL A 406 -4.56 4.53 7.55
CA VAL A 406 -4.18 5.87 8.07
C VAL A 406 -3.01 5.83 9.04
N VAL A 407 -2.44 4.65 9.30
CA VAL A 407 -1.31 4.46 10.20
C VAL A 407 -0.01 4.60 9.39
N PHE A 408 0.61 5.74 9.44
CA PHE A 408 1.60 6.27 8.51
C PHE A 408 1.03 6.36 7.09
N GLY A 409 0.47 5.29 6.59
CA GLY A 409 -0.31 5.23 5.37
C GLY A 409 0.54 5.26 4.09
N GLY A 410 -0.10 5.17 2.93
CA GLY A 410 0.57 5.28 1.65
C GLY A 410 1.22 6.64 1.42
N ALA A 411 2.16 6.73 0.49
CA ALA A 411 2.88 7.95 0.14
C ALA A 411 1.90 9.10 -0.19
N GLY A 412 1.61 9.91 0.81
CA GLY A 412 0.61 10.98 0.78
C GLY A 412 -0.80 10.54 1.21
N SER A 413 -1.29 9.39 0.76
CA SER A 413 -2.66 8.94 1.04
C SER A 413 -2.93 8.74 2.53
N GLY A 414 -1.99 8.18 3.26
CA GLY A 414 -2.12 8.04 4.70
C GLY A 414 -2.28 9.36 5.44
N LEU A 415 -1.53 10.38 5.04
CA LEU A 415 -1.66 11.69 5.66
C LEU A 415 -3.02 12.33 5.37
N TYR A 416 -3.47 12.38 4.11
CA TYR A 416 -4.78 12.99 3.84
C TYR A 416 -5.93 12.17 4.41
N GLY A 417 -5.86 10.84 4.45
CA GLY A 417 -6.82 9.99 5.15
C GLY A 417 -6.86 10.28 6.65
N MET A 418 -5.70 10.36 7.30
CA MET A 418 -5.60 10.73 8.72
C MET A 418 -6.19 12.12 9.00
N ILE A 419 -5.95 13.12 8.13
CA ILE A 419 -6.52 14.46 8.29
C ILE A 419 -8.05 14.45 8.18
N ILE A 420 -8.65 13.59 7.38
CA ILE A 420 -10.11 13.40 7.37
C ILE A 420 -10.61 12.94 8.74
N TYR A 421 -9.94 11.97 9.38
CA TYR A 421 -10.27 11.56 10.75
C TYR A 421 -10.01 12.67 11.78
N VAL A 422 -8.98 13.48 11.59
CA VAL A 422 -8.73 14.68 12.43
C VAL A 422 -9.91 15.64 12.32
N VAL A 423 -10.40 15.94 11.11
CA VAL A 423 -11.56 16.81 10.89
C VAL A 423 -12.80 16.26 11.57
N LEU A 424 -13.05 14.96 11.46
CA LEU A 424 -14.17 14.30 12.15
C LEU A 424 -14.01 14.34 13.68
N ALA A 425 -12.83 14.05 14.20
CA ALA A 425 -12.55 14.07 15.63
C ALA A 425 -12.75 15.47 16.23
N VAL A 426 -12.25 16.51 15.56
CA VAL A 426 -12.45 17.91 15.97
C VAL A 426 -13.90 18.32 15.91
N PHE A 427 -14.63 17.87 14.86
CA PHE A 427 -16.05 18.13 14.73
C PHE A 427 -16.87 17.50 15.86
N ILE A 428 -16.64 16.20 16.13
CA ILE A 428 -17.32 15.47 17.21
C ILE A 428 -17.00 16.12 18.57
N ALA A 429 -15.72 16.37 18.85
CA ALA A 429 -15.31 17.02 20.09
C ALA A 429 -15.95 18.40 20.28
N GLY A 430 -15.97 19.21 19.22
CA GLY A 430 -16.59 20.53 19.23
C GLY A 430 -18.08 20.47 19.58
N LEU A 431 -18.81 19.57 18.92
CA LEU A 431 -20.25 19.41 19.16
C LEU A 431 -20.55 18.91 20.58
N MET A 432 -19.79 17.93 21.07
CA MET A 432 -19.98 17.37 22.43
C MET A 432 -19.80 18.41 23.54
N VAL A 433 -18.91 19.40 23.32
CA VAL A 433 -18.62 20.46 24.31
C VAL A 433 -19.46 21.72 24.06
N GLY A 434 -20.32 21.71 23.04
CA GLY A 434 -21.15 22.86 22.65
C GLY A 434 -20.33 24.04 22.11
N ARG A 435 -19.23 23.78 21.42
CA ARG A 435 -18.29 24.78 20.88
C ARG A 435 -18.21 24.68 19.37
N THR A 436 -17.83 25.78 18.70
CA THR A 436 -17.60 25.76 17.26
C THR A 436 -16.37 24.91 16.95
N PRO A 437 -16.48 23.86 16.09
CA PRO A 437 -15.33 23.06 15.70
C PRO A 437 -14.31 23.89 14.92
N GLU A 438 -13.07 23.89 15.36
CA GLU A 438 -11.96 24.63 14.75
C GLU A 438 -10.74 23.74 14.59
N TYR A 439 -10.18 23.70 13.39
CA TYR A 439 -8.95 22.98 13.08
C TYR A 439 -7.86 23.94 12.65
N LEU A 440 -6.78 24.05 13.42
CA LEU A 440 -5.62 24.93 13.17
C LEU A 440 -6.04 26.38 12.80
N GLY A 441 -7.00 26.94 13.56
CA GLY A 441 -7.51 28.29 13.32
C GLY A 441 -8.50 28.42 12.18
N LYS A 442 -9.05 27.32 11.69
CA LYS A 442 -10.08 27.32 10.65
C LYS A 442 -11.36 26.68 11.15
N LYS A 443 -12.49 27.35 10.96
CA LYS A 443 -13.81 26.79 11.27
C LYS A 443 -14.09 25.58 10.39
N ILE A 444 -14.49 24.48 11.01
CA ILE A 444 -15.03 23.29 10.30
C ILE A 444 -16.54 23.47 10.17
N GLU A 445 -17.01 23.56 8.95
CA GLU A 445 -18.40 23.83 8.61
C GLU A 445 -19.09 22.61 8.00
N ALA A 446 -20.40 22.67 7.83
CA ALA A 446 -21.20 21.58 7.28
C ALA A 446 -20.69 21.05 5.93
N TYR A 447 -20.12 21.92 5.09
CA TYR A 447 -19.51 21.50 3.82
C TYR A 447 -18.30 20.58 4.03
N ASP A 448 -17.38 20.95 4.93
CA ASP A 448 -16.18 20.16 5.21
C ASP A 448 -16.56 18.79 5.77
N VAL A 449 -17.54 18.77 6.68
CA VAL A 449 -18.03 17.52 7.28
C VAL A 449 -18.72 16.63 6.26
N LYS A 450 -19.55 17.19 5.36
CA LYS A 450 -20.17 16.42 4.29
C LYS A 450 -19.13 15.78 3.38
N MET A 451 -18.07 16.51 3.01
CA MET A 451 -16.99 15.97 2.19
C MET A 451 -16.20 14.89 2.96
N ALA A 452 -15.90 15.10 4.24
CA ALA A 452 -15.24 14.10 5.08
C ALA A 452 -16.08 12.82 5.23
N MET A 453 -17.41 12.96 5.40
CA MET A 453 -18.35 11.83 5.44
C MET A 453 -18.36 11.05 4.12
N LEU A 454 -18.32 11.73 2.96
CA LEU A 454 -18.23 11.05 1.66
C LEU A 454 -16.96 10.21 1.57
N VAL A 455 -15.81 10.75 1.98
CA VAL A 455 -14.54 9.99 2.01
C VAL A 455 -14.68 8.72 2.84
N THR A 456 -15.25 8.83 4.05
CA THR A 456 -15.36 7.68 4.98
C THR A 456 -16.44 6.66 4.57
N LEU A 457 -17.45 7.03 3.76
CA LEU A 457 -18.53 6.13 3.35
C LEU A 457 -18.26 5.40 2.03
N VAL A 458 -17.56 6.03 1.09
CA VAL A 458 -17.29 5.43 -0.24
C VAL A 458 -16.48 4.15 -0.11
N PHE A 459 -15.47 4.16 0.73
CA PHE A 459 -14.58 3.03 0.96
C PHE A 459 -15.30 1.77 1.47
N PRO A 460 -16.02 1.81 2.62
CA PRO A 460 -16.76 0.64 3.10
C PRO A 460 -17.85 0.17 2.15
N LEU A 461 -18.52 1.11 1.46
CA LEU A 461 -19.57 0.76 0.50
C LEU A 461 -19.01 -0.11 -0.63
N ALA A 462 -17.86 0.24 -1.19
CA ALA A 462 -17.22 -0.56 -2.23
C ALA A 462 -16.84 -1.95 -1.69
N ILE A 463 -16.21 -2.03 -0.54
CA ILE A 463 -15.79 -3.29 0.08
C ILE A 463 -16.97 -4.21 0.35
N LEU A 464 -17.93 -3.73 1.14
CA LEU A 464 -19.01 -4.57 1.63
C LEU A 464 -20.00 -4.96 0.53
N ALA A 465 -20.30 -4.06 -0.41
CA ALA A 465 -21.19 -4.37 -1.52
C ALA A 465 -20.61 -5.42 -2.48
N LEU A 466 -19.33 -5.26 -2.87
CA LEU A 466 -18.66 -6.21 -3.77
C LEU A 466 -18.43 -7.56 -3.09
N THR A 467 -18.08 -7.57 -1.80
CA THR A 467 -17.98 -8.79 -0.99
C THR A 467 -19.34 -9.50 -0.93
N ALA A 468 -20.42 -8.78 -0.58
CA ALA A 468 -21.76 -9.36 -0.44
C ALA A 468 -22.25 -10.02 -1.74
N VAL A 469 -22.01 -9.41 -2.90
CA VAL A 469 -22.34 -10.01 -4.19
C VAL A 469 -21.50 -11.27 -4.44
N SER A 470 -20.20 -11.22 -4.15
CA SER A 470 -19.28 -12.32 -4.45
C SER A 470 -19.52 -13.56 -3.60
N VAL A 471 -19.89 -13.41 -2.33
CA VAL A 471 -20.14 -14.56 -1.43
C VAL A 471 -21.46 -15.31 -1.71
N VAL A 472 -22.41 -14.68 -2.42
CA VAL A 472 -23.69 -15.30 -2.75
C VAL A 472 -23.79 -15.80 -4.19
N LYS A 473 -22.82 -15.50 -5.02
CA LYS A 473 -22.81 -15.88 -6.45
C LYS A 473 -21.78 -16.96 -6.73
N SER A 474 -22.15 -17.95 -7.54
CA SER A 474 -21.28 -19.08 -7.89
C SER A 474 -19.96 -18.61 -8.53
N TYR A 475 -19.99 -17.60 -9.40
CA TYR A 475 -18.80 -17.05 -10.03
C TYR A 475 -17.84 -16.34 -9.06
N GLY A 476 -18.31 -15.91 -7.90
CA GLY A 476 -17.46 -15.39 -6.83
C GLY A 476 -16.88 -16.50 -5.95
N VAL A 477 -17.75 -17.42 -5.48
CA VAL A 477 -17.34 -18.50 -4.59
C VAL A 477 -16.44 -19.53 -5.27
N SER A 478 -16.58 -19.75 -6.60
CA SER A 478 -15.75 -20.73 -7.31
C SER A 478 -14.25 -20.41 -7.33
N SER A 479 -13.84 -19.23 -6.90
CA SER A 479 -12.45 -18.77 -6.88
C SER A 479 -11.75 -18.97 -5.54
N ILE A 480 -12.48 -19.24 -4.45
CA ILE A 480 -11.88 -19.48 -3.13
C ILE A 480 -11.18 -20.86 -3.12
N LEU A 481 -10.06 -20.94 -2.43
CA LEU A 481 -9.33 -22.20 -2.24
C LEU A 481 -9.68 -22.86 -0.90
N ASN A 482 -10.10 -22.08 0.09
CA ASN A 482 -10.48 -22.58 1.40
C ASN A 482 -11.99 -22.33 1.66
N PRO A 483 -12.76 -23.36 2.07
CA PRO A 483 -14.20 -23.18 2.35
C PRO A 483 -14.44 -22.49 3.71
N GLY A 484 -15.68 -22.08 3.95
CA GLY A 484 -16.12 -21.55 5.23
C GLY A 484 -15.67 -20.13 5.54
N PRO A 485 -15.46 -19.78 6.83
CA PRO A 485 -15.08 -18.44 7.25
C PRO A 485 -13.74 -17.95 6.68
N HIS A 486 -12.80 -18.86 6.39
CA HIS A 486 -11.53 -18.49 5.76
C HIS A 486 -11.77 -18.01 4.32
N GLY A 487 -12.54 -18.76 3.52
CA GLY A 487 -12.89 -18.34 2.13
C GLY A 487 -13.71 -17.05 2.10
N PHE A 488 -14.53 -16.78 3.12
CA PHE A 488 -15.15 -15.47 3.27
C PHE A 488 -14.09 -14.38 3.46
N SER A 489 -13.06 -14.63 4.29
CA SER A 489 -11.96 -13.71 4.51
C SER A 489 -11.12 -13.49 3.26
N GLU A 490 -10.89 -14.52 2.41
CA GLU A 490 -10.21 -14.39 1.11
C GLU A 490 -10.93 -13.37 0.20
N ILE A 491 -12.26 -13.49 0.07
CA ILE A 491 -13.07 -12.57 -0.74
C ILE A 491 -13.08 -11.17 -0.13
N LEU A 492 -13.31 -11.08 1.17
CA LEU A 492 -13.36 -9.81 1.90
C LEU A 492 -12.02 -9.06 1.79
N TYR A 493 -10.90 -9.77 1.92
CA TYR A 493 -9.56 -9.20 1.79
C TYR A 493 -9.32 -8.64 0.39
N ALA A 494 -9.70 -9.36 -0.66
CA ALA A 494 -9.53 -8.94 -2.05
C ALA A 494 -10.24 -7.61 -2.36
N PHE A 495 -11.45 -7.40 -1.85
CA PHE A 495 -12.15 -6.12 -2.03
C PHE A 495 -11.69 -5.04 -1.06
N THR A 496 -11.20 -5.43 0.11
CA THR A 496 -10.64 -4.50 1.09
C THR A 496 -9.34 -3.89 0.57
N GLU A 497 -8.42 -4.72 0.06
CA GLU A 497 -7.16 -4.25 -0.52
C GLU A 497 -7.39 -3.44 -1.82
N GLY A 498 -8.34 -3.91 -2.67
CA GLY A 498 -8.68 -3.21 -3.90
C GLY A 498 -9.21 -1.81 -3.64
N ALA A 499 -10.22 -1.66 -2.79
CA ALA A 499 -10.78 -0.36 -2.43
C ALA A 499 -9.83 0.48 -1.56
N GLY A 500 -8.98 -0.15 -0.72
CA GLY A 500 -7.92 0.49 0.05
C GLY A 500 -6.76 0.98 -0.81
N ASN A 501 -6.60 0.42 -2.01
CA ASN A 501 -5.44 0.62 -2.87
C ASN A 501 -4.13 0.08 -2.24
N ASN A 502 -4.22 -1.05 -1.54
CA ASN A 502 -3.09 -1.70 -0.90
C ASN A 502 -2.29 -2.59 -1.86
N GLY A 503 -2.96 -3.55 -2.51
CA GLY A 503 -2.36 -4.48 -3.46
C GLY A 503 -1.87 -5.80 -2.87
N SER A 504 -1.81 -5.98 -1.54
CA SER A 504 -1.49 -7.27 -0.93
C SER A 504 -2.65 -8.26 -1.13
N ALA A 505 -2.33 -9.54 -1.13
CA ALA A 505 -3.33 -10.59 -1.23
C ALA A 505 -3.23 -11.53 -0.03
N PHE A 506 -4.34 -12.18 0.33
CA PHE A 506 -4.23 -13.36 1.17
C PHE A 506 -3.43 -14.45 0.43
N GLY A 507 -3.79 -14.73 -0.83
CA GLY A 507 -3.15 -15.75 -1.65
C GLY A 507 -4.02 -16.98 -1.90
N GLY A 508 -5.12 -17.13 -1.16
CA GLY A 508 -6.09 -18.23 -1.30
C GLY A 508 -7.19 -17.98 -2.35
N LEU A 509 -7.20 -16.85 -3.04
CA LEU A 509 -8.20 -16.51 -4.04
C LEU A 509 -7.65 -16.60 -5.47
N SER A 510 -8.24 -17.44 -6.31
CA SER A 510 -7.93 -17.52 -7.76
C SER A 510 -8.55 -16.33 -8.49
N ALA A 511 -7.90 -15.16 -8.42
CA ALA A 511 -8.47 -13.89 -8.84
C ALA A 511 -8.42 -13.62 -10.36
N ASN A 512 -7.69 -14.40 -11.17
CA ASN A 512 -7.63 -14.17 -12.62
C ASN A 512 -8.89 -14.66 -13.34
N THR A 513 -10.03 -14.12 -12.98
CA THR A 513 -11.34 -14.38 -13.60
C THR A 513 -11.92 -13.07 -14.12
N LEU A 514 -12.92 -13.16 -15.02
CA LEU A 514 -13.59 -11.96 -15.51
C LEU A 514 -14.22 -11.16 -14.37
N TRP A 515 -14.84 -11.85 -13.41
CA TRP A 515 -15.48 -11.22 -12.26
C TRP A 515 -14.48 -10.44 -11.39
N TYR A 516 -13.47 -11.11 -10.88
CA TYR A 516 -12.51 -10.47 -9.97
C TYR A 516 -11.65 -9.42 -10.68
N ASN A 517 -11.18 -9.67 -11.89
CA ASN A 517 -10.41 -8.67 -12.63
C ASN A 517 -11.22 -7.39 -12.89
N THR A 518 -12.52 -7.49 -13.19
CA THR A 518 -13.35 -6.30 -13.45
C THR A 518 -13.77 -5.61 -12.15
N THR A 519 -14.18 -6.35 -11.13
CA THR A 519 -14.70 -5.78 -9.88
C THR A 519 -13.60 -5.25 -8.97
N ILE A 520 -12.45 -5.93 -8.86
CA ILE A 520 -11.29 -5.39 -8.13
C ILE A 520 -10.77 -4.14 -8.86
N GLY A 521 -10.60 -4.18 -10.19
CA GLY A 521 -10.20 -3.00 -10.96
C GLY A 521 -11.15 -1.81 -10.78
N LEU A 522 -12.47 -2.05 -10.73
CA LEU A 522 -13.45 -1.02 -10.40
C LEU A 522 -13.30 -0.53 -8.95
N GLY A 523 -13.09 -1.46 -8.00
CA GLY A 523 -12.86 -1.16 -6.59
C GLY A 523 -11.66 -0.23 -6.38
N THR A 524 -10.54 -0.48 -7.09
CA THR A 524 -9.33 0.36 -7.01
C THR A 524 -9.60 1.79 -7.51
N LEU A 525 -10.35 1.93 -8.61
CA LEU A 525 -10.71 3.25 -9.15
C LEU A 525 -11.65 4.01 -8.23
N ILE A 526 -12.66 3.34 -7.67
CA ILE A 526 -13.59 3.91 -6.68
C ILE A 526 -12.83 4.36 -5.45
N GLY A 527 -12.06 3.47 -4.84
CA GLY A 527 -11.29 3.75 -3.63
C GLY A 527 -10.32 4.91 -3.79
N ARG A 528 -9.69 5.06 -4.96
CA ARG A 528 -8.75 6.15 -5.20
C ARG A 528 -9.45 7.47 -5.51
N PHE A 529 -10.21 7.51 -6.60
CA PHE A 529 -10.64 8.80 -7.16
C PHE A 529 -11.86 9.38 -6.45
N LEU A 530 -12.80 8.57 -5.98
CA LEU A 530 -13.95 9.10 -5.25
C LEU A 530 -13.61 9.56 -3.82
N MET A 531 -12.44 9.17 -3.27
CA MET A 531 -11.93 9.72 -2.01
C MET A 531 -11.15 11.02 -2.23
N ILE A 532 -10.34 11.11 -3.29
CA ILE A 532 -9.48 12.25 -3.57
C ILE A 532 -10.29 13.52 -3.89
N ILE A 533 -11.38 13.41 -4.65
CA ILE A 533 -12.18 14.58 -5.07
C ILE A 533 -12.76 15.32 -3.86
N PRO A 534 -13.48 14.68 -2.91
CA PRO A 534 -13.95 15.36 -1.71
C PRO A 534 -12.83 15.90 -0.83
N MET A 535 -11.69 15.20 -0.76
CA MET A 535 -10.52 15.66 -0.02
C MET A 535 -9.95 16.96 -0.60
N LEU A 536 -9.81 17.06 -1.92
CA LEU A 536 -9.40 18.31 -2.59
C LEU A 536 -10.44 19.43 -2.42
N ALA A 537 -11.72 19.10 -2.38
CA ALA A 537 -12.78 20.06 -2.09
C ALA A 537 -12.64 20.62 -0.66
N ILE A 538 -12.30 19.79 0.33
CA ILE A 538 -11.96 20.25 1.69
C ILE A 538 -10.73 21.17 1.64
N ALA A 539 -9.67 20.79 0.94
CA ALA A 539 -8.46 21.61 0.81
C ALA A 539 -8.77 23.01 0.25
N GLY A 540 -9.54 23.07 -0.85
CA GLY A 540 -9.96 24.33 -1.47
C GLY A 540 -10.88 25.17 -0.59
N ASN A 541 -11.79 24.53 0.17
CA ASN A 541 -12.65 25.24 1.11
C ASN A 541 -11.86 25.79 2.31
N LEU A 542 -10.96 25.00 2.88
CA LEU A 542 -10.09 25.45 3.97
C LEU A 542 -9.17 26.58 3.54
N ALA A 543 -8.63 26.58 2.33
CA ALA A 543 -7.77 27.65 1.81
C ALA A 543 -8.48 29.02 1.83
N LYS A 544 -9.77 29.08 1.51
CA LYS A 544 -10.58 30.30 1.46
C LYS A 544 -10.91 30.89 2.83
N LYS A 545 -10.82 30.11 3.88
CA LYS A 545 -11.24 30.53 5.23
C LYS A 545 -10.27 31.52 5.85
N LYS A 546 -10.85 32.43 6.66
CA LYS A 546 -10.09 33.33 7.54
C LYS A 546 -9.46 32.52 8.66
N TYR A 547 -8.27 32.93 9.07
CA TYR A 547 -7.65 32.44 10.28
C TYR A 547 -8.30 33.06 11.51
N VAL A 548 -8.76 32.23 12.43
CA VAL A 548 -9.28 32.62 13.74
C VAL A 548 -8.27 32.23 14.79
N PRO A 549 -7.76 33.18 15.61
CA PRO A 549 -6.85 32.86 16.70
C PRO A 549 -7.50 31.89 17.70
N PRO A 550 -6.74 30.96 18.29
CA PRO A 550 -7.25 30.06 19.33
C PRO A 550 -7.89 30.85 20.49
N SER A 551 -9.05 30.39 20.92
CA SER A 551 -9.78 30.96 22.07
C SER A 551 -9.94 29.90 23.18
N LEU A 552 -10.47 30.29 24.35
CA LEU A 552 -10.85 29.32 25.38
C LEU A 552 -11.87 28.26 24.90
N GLY A 553 -12.51 28.54 23.77
CA GLY A 553 -13.44 27.64 23.09
C GLY A 553 -12.81 26.68 22.09
N THR A 554 -11.56 26.87 21.69
CA THR A 554 -10.88 26.03 20.71
C THR A 554 -10.43 24.71 21.34
N PHE A 555 -10.78 23.57 20.71
CA PHE A 555 -10.28 22.27 21.17
C PHE A 555 -8.82 22.11 20.75
N PRO A 556 -7.88 21.86 21.70
CA PRO A 556 -6.46 21.81 21.38
C PRO A 556 -6.08 20.50 20.67
N VAL A 557 -5.58 20.61 19.43
CA VAL A 557 -5.17 19.45 18.59
C VAL A 557 -3.70 19.03 18.80
N THR A 558 -3.06 19.51 19.87
CA THR A 558 -1.63 19.27 20.16
C THR A 558 -1.40 18.51 21.46
N THR A 559 -2.46 18.06 22.11
CA THR A 559 -2.41 17.44 23.44
C THR A 559 -2.51 15.92 23.36
N PRO A 560 -2.04 15.18 24.39
CA PRO A 560 -2.28 13.74 24.49
C PRO A 560 -3.77 13.36 24.48
N LEU A 561 -4.64 14.20 25.04
CA LEU A 561 -6.10 13.99 25.00
C LEU A 561 -6.62 13.96 23.55
N PHE A 562 -6.13 14.88 22.71
CA PHE A 562 -6.47 14.87 21.28
C PHE A 562 -5.99 13.58 20.60
N THR A 563 -4.75 13.16 20.85
CA THR A 563 -4.19 11.91 20.30
C THR A 563 -5.04 10.71 20.68
N THR A 564 -5.44 10.60 21.95
CA THR A 564 -6.32 9.51 22.43
C THR A 564 -7.71 9.57 21.77
N LEU A 565 -8.29 10.76 21.67
CA LEU A 565 -9.58 10.95 21.00
C LEU A 565 -9.50 10.56 19.52
N LEU A 566 -8.43 10.96 18.82
CA LEU A 566 -8.23 10.61 17.41
C LEU A 566 -8.15 9.09 17.22
N ILE A 567 -7.36 8.39 18.03
CA ILE A 567 -7.28 6.93 18.04
C ILE A 567 -8.68 6.34 18.30
N GLY A 568 -9.41 6.85 19.30
CA GLY A 568 -10.75 6.39 19.62
C GLY A 568 -11.73 6.56 18.46
N VAL A 569 -11.71 7.69 17.76
CA VAL A 569 -12.56 7.95 16.58
C VAL A 569 -12.24 6.99 15.45
N ILE A 570 -10.95 6.76 15.14
CA ILE A 570 -10.54 5.82 14.10
C ILE A 570 -11.05 4.41 14.42
N LEU A 571 -10.82 3.93 15.64
CA LEU A 571 -11.22 2.58 16.05
C LEU A 571 -12.75 2.42 16.11
N ILE A 572 -13.48 3.41 16.61
CA ILE A 572 -14.96 3.35 16.70
C ILE A 572 -15.57 3.35 15.29
N VAL A 573 -15.13 4.24 14.41
CA VAL A 573 -15.65 4.28 13.03
C VAL A 573 -15.33 2.99 12.30
N GLY A 574 -14.12 2.46 12.41
CA GLY A 574 -13.72 1.18 11.83
C GLY A 574 -14.55 0.01 12.39
N ALA A 575 -14.69 -0.06 13.71
CA ALA A 575 -15.46 -1.12 14.37
C ALA A 575 -16.95 -1.09 13.98
N LEU A 576 -17.59 0.07 14.03
CA LEU A 576 -19.01 0.21 13.65
C LEU A 576 -19.25 -0.21 12.20
N THR A 577 -18.27 -0.03 11.35
CA THR A 577 -18.38 -0.32 9.92
C THR A 577 -18.09 -1.79 9.61
N PHE A 578 -17.02 -2.36 10.16
CA PHE A 578 -16.48 -3.63 9.70
C PHE A 578 -16.56 -4.78 10.71
N PHE A 579 -16.91 -4.52 11.98
CA PHE A 579 -16.99 -5.58 13.00
C PHE A 579 -17.91 -6.74 12.61
N PRO A 580 -19.09 -6.53 11.97
CA PRO A 580 -19.90 -7.65 11.52
C PRO A 580 -19.19 -8.56 10.51
N ALA A 581 -18.45 -7.99 9.56
CA ALA A 581 -17.68 -8.75 8.57
C ALA A 581 -16.51 -9.50 9.23
N LEU A 582 -15.76 -8.85 10.13
CA LEU A 582 -14.69 -9.49 10.90
C LEU A 582 -15.21 -10.63 11.78
N SER A 583 -16.45 -10.52 12.29
CA SER A 583 -17.07 -11.58 13.09
C SER A 583 -17.42 -12.82 12.27
N LEU A 584 -17.79 -12.66 10.99
CA LEU A 584 -18.11 -13.76 10.07
C LEU A 584 -16.87 -14.45 9.49
N GLY A 585 -15.76 -13.74 9.40
CA GLY A 585 -14.48 -14.25 8.90
C GLY A 585 -13.52 -14.63 10.05
N PRO A 586 -12.50 -13.81 10.31
CA PRO A 586 -11.38 -14.20 11.17
C PRO A 586 -11.77 -14.51 12.62
N ILE A 587 -12.79 -13.86 13.19
CA ILE A 587 -13.22 -14.16 14.58
C ILE A 587 -13.87 -15.53 14.65
N LEU A 588 -14.81 -15.86 13.76
CA LEU A 588 -15.45 -17.17 13.70
C LEU A 588 -14.43 -18.26 13.44
N GLU A 589 -13.52 -18.04 12.49
CA GLU A 589 -12.43 -18.95 12.16
C GLU A 589 -11.52 -19.21 13.38
N HIS A 590 -11.18 -18.17 14.15
CA HIS A 590 -10.40 -18.32 15.37
C HIS A 590 -11.11 -19.21 16.42
N LEU A 591 -12.43 -19.04 16.58
CA LEU A 591 -13.21 -19.88 17.50
C LEU A 591 -13.24 -21.34 17.04
N GLN A 592 -13.35 -21.59 15.73
CA GLN A 592 -13.31 -22.94 15.16
C GLN A 592 -11.92 -23.57 15.31
N MET A 593 -10.85 -22.82 14.99
CA MET A 593 -9.48 -23.26 15.19
C MET A 593 -9.21 -23.62 16.66
N SER A 594 -9.68 -22.79 17.60
CA SER A 594 -9.53 -23.05 19.04
C SER A 594 -10.30 -24.30 19.49
N ALA A 595 -11.42 -24.62 18.85
CA ALA A 595 -12.16 -25.85 19.04
C ALA A 595 -11.60 -27.05 18.27
N ARG A 596 -10.44 -26.88 17.56
CA ARG A 596 -9.82 -27.89 16.69
C ARG A 596 -10.77 -28.43 15.61
N LYS A 597 -11.65 -27.58 15.09
CA LYS A 597 -12.54 -27.90 13.98
C LYS A 597 -11.94 -27.34 12.68
N THR A 598 -11.83 -28.19 11.69
CA THR A 598 -11.55 -27.79 10.29
C THR A 598 -12.87 -27.62 9.55
N PHE A 599 -12.86 -26.91 8.45
CA PHE A 599 -14.04 -26.58 7.64
C PHE A 599 -14.44 -27.75 6.72
#